data_e96caa350f0af6850578f0d55f8f6b27
#
_entry.id   e96caa350f0af6850578f0d55f8f6b27
#
_cell.length_a   1.000
_cell.length_b   1.000
_cell.length_c   1.000
_cell.angle_alpha   90.00
_cell.angle_beta   90.00
_cell.angle_gamma   90.00
#
_symmetry.space_group_name_H-M   'P 1'
#
loop_
_entity.id
_entity.type
_entity.pdbx_description
1 polymer ?
#
loop_
_entity_poly.entity_id
_entity_poly.type
_entity_poly.pdbx_seq_one_letter_code
_entity_poly.pdbx_strand_id
1 'polypeptide(L)'
;MKKLHQISFFYLLLGFSQCLTAQIETQTEKIGNKELASTMDRRIFNVLKSLECNENIEKTSNLETTAHNTSNNTNKNLSNAEICKQNPRILGYKIQIAIVKSKDEADKIRADFRNYFPNIKVEIDASLRPNYKILAGSYFNKESASGDLRKIRNYFKSASSVQYRIFCAEAK
;
A
#
# COMPACT_ATOMS: atom_id res chain seq x y z
N MET A 1 45.09 -37.62 24.92
CA MET A 1 43.68 -37.72 24.47
C MET A 1 42.98 -36.37 24.26
N LYS A 2 43.35 -35.28 24.94
CA LYS A 2 42.70 -33.94 24.75
C LYS A 2 42.99 -33.27 23.41
N LYS A 3 44.13 -33.49 22.76
CA LYS A 3 44.50 -32.89 21.47
C LYS A 3 43.77 -33.51 20.28
N LEU A 4 43.34 -34.75 20.36
CA LEU A 4 42.59 -35.42 19.27
C LEU A 4 41.16 -34.87 19.15
N HIS A 5 40.52 -34.48 20.24
CA HIS A 5 39.17 -33.91 20.23
C HIS A 5 39.12 -32.48 19.66
N GLN A 6 40.20 -31.71 19.82
CA GLN A 6 40.25 -30.36 19.26
C GLN A 6 40.35 -30.35 17.72
N ILE A 7 41.06 -31.30 17.14
CA ILE A 7 41.22 -31.41 15.69
C ILE A 7 39.90 -31.89 15.04
N SER A 8 39.16 -32.82 15.69
CA SER A 8 37.88 -33.29 15.19
C SER A 8 36.80 -32.18 15.19
N PHE A 9 36.82 -31.31 16.19
CA PHE A 9 35.87 -30.19 16.27
C PHE A 9 36.14 -29.10 15.21
N PHE A 10 37.40 -28.93 14.82
CA PHE A 10 37.79 -27.96 13.77
C PHE A 10 37.37 -28.42 12.37
N TYR A 11 37.40 -29.73 12.08
CA TYR A 11 36.89 -30.28 10.82
C TYR A 11 35.36 -30.28 10.73
N LEU A 12 34.64 -30.35 11.84
CA LEU A 12 33.17 -30.25 11.87
C LEU A 12 32.69 -28.84 11.57
N LEU A 13 33.46 -27.79 11.95
CA LEU A 13 33.15 -26.40 11.68
C LEU A 13 33.44 -25.97 10.21
N LEU A 14 34.39 -26.63 9.55
CA LEU A 14 34.73 -26.34 8.14
C LEU A 14 33.75 -26.98 7.14
N GLY A 15 32.95 -27.94 7.54
CA GLY A 15 32.00 -28.64 6.67
C GLY A 15 30.67 -27.92 6.45
N PHE A 16 30.38 -26.80 7.15
CA PHE A 16 29.08 -26.14 7.09
C PHE A 16 29.03 -24.85 6.21
N SER A 17 30.11 -24.61 5.44
CA SER A 17 30.11 -23.53 4.44
C SER A 17 29.54 -24.05 3.11
N GLN A 18 28.31 -24.53 3.13
CA GLN A 18 27.51 -24.74 1.91
C GLN A 18 27.02 -23.38 1.48
N CYS A 19 27.73 -22.83 0.53
CA CYS A 19 27.39 -21.59 -0.19
C CYS A 19 25.96 -21.72 -0.73
N LEU A 20 25.00 -21.00 -0.14
CA LEU A 20 23.68 -20.76 -0.74
C LEU A 20 23.90 -19.88 -1.97
N THR A 21 24.23 -20.51 -3.10
CA THR A 21 24.18 -19.82 -4.41
C THR A 21 22.72 -19.62 -4.75
N ALA A 22 22.25 -18.39 -4.58
CA ALA A 22 20.98 -17.98 -5.16
C ALA A 22 21.10 -18.09 -6.67
N GLN A 23 20.37 -19.01 -7.28
CA GLN A 23 20.30 -19.16 -8.72
C GLN A 23 19.41 -18.04 -9.28
N ILE A 24 20.04 -17.02 -9.83
CA ILE A 24 19.40 -15.95 -10.58
C ILE A 24 19.35 -16.38 -12.04
N GLU A 25 18.16 -16.51 -12.58
CA GLU A 25 17.94 -16.81 -14.00
C GLU A 25 17.67 -15.49 -14.75
N THR A 26 18.50 -15.21 -15.76
CA THR A 26 18.35 -14.03 -16.62
C THR A 26 17.56 -14.43 -17.87
N GLN A 27 16.38 -13.83 -18.07
CA GLN A 27 15.66 -13.95 -19.34
C GLN A 27 15.83 -12.66 -20.15
N THR A 28 16.18 -12.84 -21.43
CA THR A 28 16.24 -11.77 -22.42
C THR A 28 15.04 -11.88 -23.36
N GLU A 29 14.15 -10.89 -23.30
CA GLU A 29 13.03 -10.75 -24.24
C GLU A 29 13.33 -9.66 -25.27
N LYS A 30 13.16 -9.96 -26.56
CA LYS A 30 13.33 -8.99 -27.64
C LYS A 30 12.01 -8.29 -27.92
N ILE A 31 11.91 -7.02 -27.53
CA ILE A 31 10.78 -6.16 -27.89
C ILE A 31 11.28 -5.13 -28.93
N GLY A 32 11.00 -5.41 -30.20
CA GLY A 32 11.49 -4.58 -31.31
C GLY A 32 13.02 -4.63 -31.45
N ASN A 33 13.68 -3.48 -31.52
CA ASN A 33 15.13 -3.36 -31.70
C ASN A 33 15.92 -3.21 -30.39
N LYS A 34 15.31 -3.44 -29.23
CA LYS A 34 15.96 -3.36 -27.93
C LYS A 34 15.84 -4.67 -27.16
N GLU A 35 16.97 -5.11 -26.62
CA GLU A 35 17.07 -6.27 -25.74
C GLU A 35 16.83 -5.82 -24.30
N LEU A 36 15.78 -6.35 -23.67
CA LEU A 36 15.52 -6.15 -22.23
C LEU A 36 15.96 -7.39 -21.48
N ALA A 37 16.99 -7.25 -20.63
CA ALA A 37 17.40 -8.29 -19.70
C ALA A 37 16.68 -8.08 -18.36
N SER A 38 15.81 -9.02 -18.00
CA SER A 38 15.13 -9.04 -16.70
C SER A 38 15.74 -10.14 -15.83
N THR A 39 16.25 -9.78 -14.66
CA THR A 39 16.75 -10.75 -13.66
C THR A 39 15.66 -10.99 -12.62
N MET A 40 15.18 -12.23 -12.51
CA MET A 40 14.09 -12.61 -11.62
C MET A 40 14.47 -13.87 -10.82
N ASP A 41 14.03 -13.93 -9.56
CA ASP A 41 14.18 -15.13 -8.73
C ASP A 41 13.35 -16.29 -9.35
N ARG A 42 13.96 -17.48 -9.45
CA ARG A 42 13.36 -18.67 -10.05
C ARG A 42 12.03 -19.09 -9.42
N ARG A 43 11.82 -18.78 -8.15
CA ARG A 43 10.57 -19.07 -7.44
C ARG A 43 9.43 -18.18 -7.96
N ILE A 44 9.72 -16.90 -8.20
CA ILE A 44 8.75 -15.94 -8.76
C ILE A 44 8.43 -16.31 -10.20
N PHE A 45 9.43 -16.71 -11.00
CA PHE A 45 9.24 -17.16 -12.37
C PHE A 45 8.27 -18.36 -12.48
N ASN A 46 8.44 -19.38 -11.64
CA ASN A 46 7.56 -20.54 -11.63
C ASN A 46 6.12 -20.22 -11.26
N VAL A 47 5.91 -19.27 -10.36
CA VAL A 47 4.56 -18.79 -9.99
C VAL A 47 3.92 -18.02 -11.13
N LEU A 48 4.64 -17.14 -11.81
CA LEU A 48 4.14 -16.41 -12.99
C LEU A 48 3.78 -17.36 -14.13
N LYS A 49 4.64 -18.33 -14.44
CA LYS A 49 4.38 -19.33 -15.47
C LYS A 49 3.15 -20.19 -15.19
N SER A 50 2.86 -20.48 -13.93
CA SER A 50 1.63 -21.20 -13.56
C SER A 50 0.35 -20.36 -13.69
N LEU A 51 0.47 -19.03 -13.73
CA LEU A 51 -0.64 -18.11 -13.94
C LEU A 51 -0.91 -17.85 -15.43
N GLU A 52 0.09 -17.98 -16.31
CA GLU A 52 -0.06 -17.77 -17.76
C GLU A 52 -0.76 -18.93 -18.51
N CYS A 53 -0.96 -20.08 -17.89
CA CYS A 53 -1.56 -21.25 -18.53
C CYS A 53 -3.10 -21.23 -18.64
N ASN A 54 -3.76 -20.09 -18.49
CA ASN A 54 -5.22 -19.99 -18.58
C ASN A 54 -5.69 -18.93 -19.60
N GLU A 55 -5.05 -18.89 -20.79
CA GLU A 55 -5.53 -18.08 -21.90
C GLU A 55 -6.44 -18.90 -22.83
N ASN A 56 -7.75 -18.81 -22.59
CA ASN A 56 -8.78 -18.91 -23.60
C ASN A 56 -9.79 -17.79 -23.35
N ILE A 57 -9.46 -16.57 -23.79
CA ILE A 57 -10.43 -15.47 -23.91
C ILE A 57 -10.12 -14.72 -25.19
N GLU A 58 -11.13 -14.70 -26.07
CA GLU A 58 -11.19 -14.02 -27.35
C GLU A 58 -10.88 -12.52 -27.24
N LYS A 59 -10.21 -12.02 -28.27
CA LYS A 59 -9.88 -10.62 -28.50
C LYS A 59 -11.13 -9.74 -28.50
N THR A 60 -11.20 -8.81 -27.58
CA THR A 60 -11.88 -7.52 -27.80
C THR A 60 -11.10 -6.42 -27.10
N SER A 61 -10.62 -5.49 -27.93
CA SER A 61 -9.86 -4.30 -27.57
C SER A 61 -10.68 -3.38 -26.66
N ASN A 62 -10.18 -3.07 -25.44
CA ASN A 62 -10.30 -1.74 -24.87
C ASN A 62 -9.33 -1.61 -23.69
N LEU A 63 -8.50 -0.61 -23.78
CA LEU A 63 -7.44 -0.22 -22.86
C LEU A 63 -8.03 0.46 -21.63
N GLU A 64 -8.09 -0.20 -20.48
CA GLU A 64 -8.30 0.46 -19.20
C GLU A 64 -7.44 -0.17 -18.10
N THR A 65 -6.67 0.69 -17.49
CA THR A 65 -5.72 0.45 -16.39
C THR A 65 -6.45 -0.15 -15.19
N THR A 66 -6.22 -1.44 -14.91
CA THR A 66 -6.85 -2.11 -13.77
C THR A 66 -5.87 -2.21 -12.60
N ALA A 67 -6.17 -1.46 -11.56
CA ALA A 67 -5.61 -1.69 -10.23
C ALA A 67 -6.19 -2.98 -9.64
N HIS A 68 -5.33 -3.87 -9.17
CA HIS A 68 -5.69 -5.14 -8.54
C HIS A 68 -6.59 -4.94 -7.32
N ASN A 69 -7.83 -5.41 -7.43
CA ASN A 69 -8.67 -5.75 -6.29
C ASN A 69 -9.12 -7.21 -6.45
N THR A 70 -8.49 -8.11 -5.72
CA THR A 70 -8.97 -9.48 -5.56
C THR A 70 -10.14 -9.44 -4.57
N SER A 71 -11.35 -9.45 -5.08
CA SER A 71 -12.55 -9.81 -4.32
C SER A 71 -13.56 -10.43 -5.29
N ASN A 72 -13.90 -11.68 -5.04
CA ASN A 72 -14.91 -12.43 -5.76
C ASN A 72 -16.21 -11.64 -5.81
N ASN A 73 -16.69 -11.30 -6.99
CA ASN A 73 -17.77 -10.38 -7.16
C ASN A 73 -18.92 -10.99 -7.96
N THR A 74 -20.00 -11.27 -7.24
CA THR A 74 -21.34 -11.20 -7.82
C THR A 74 -21.71 -9.72 -7.93
N ASN A 75 -21.80 -9.20 -9.14
CA ASN A 75 -22.20 -7.82 -9.45
C ASN A 75 -23.63 -7.54 -8.98
N LYS A 76 -23.80 -7.20 -7.70
CA LYS A 76 -24.91 -6.38 -7.20
C LYS A 76 -24.30 -5.01 -6.92
N ASN A 77 -24.77 -3.97 -7.60
CA ASN A 77 -24.49 -2.58 -7.26
C ASN A 77 -25.12 -2.29 -5.89
N LEU A 78 -24.41 -2.71 -4.83
CA LEU A 78 -24.82 -2.44 -3.44
C LEU A 78 -24.72 -0.93 -3.21
N SER A 79 -25.76 -0.37 -2.61
CA SER A 79 -25.71 1.03 -2.17
C SER A 79 -24.62 1.22 -1.09
N ASN A 80 -24.10 2.44 -0.95
CA ASN A 80 -23.13 2.75 0.10
C ASN A 80 -23.63 2.36 1.50
N ALA A 81 -24.94 2.46 1.73
CA ALA A 81 -25.58 2.06 2.98
C ALA A 81 -25.50 0.55 3.24
N GLU A 82 -25.66 -0.27 2.21
CA GLU A 82 -25.56 -1.73 2.31
C GLU A 82 -24.13 -2.20 2.50
N ILE A 83 -23.18 -1.56 1.79
CA ILE A 83 -21.72 -1.77 1.99
C ILE A 83 -21.35 -1.47 3.43
N CYS A 84 -21.84 -0.37 4.00
CA CYS A 84 -21.58 0.06 5.37
C CYS A 84 -22.18 -0.87 6.43
N LYS A 85 -23.32 -1.49 6.16
CA LYS A 85 -23.89 -2.50 7.07
C LYS A 85 -23.04 -3.76 7.17
N GLN A 86 -22.48 -4.19 6.06
CA GLN A 86 -21.65 -5.39 5.98
C GLN A 86 -20.20 -5.14 6.42
N ASN A 87 -19.69 -3.93 6.16
CA ASN A 87 -18.30 -3.56 6.39
C ASN A 87 -18.21 -2.23 7.16
N PRO A 88 -18.11 -2.24 8.49
CA PRO A 88 -18.03 -1.01 9.28
C PRO A 88 -16.76 -0.20 9.00
N ARG A 89 -15.71 -0.85 8.46
CA ARG A 89 -14.47 -0.21 8.01
C ARG A 89 -14.17 -0.57 6.57
N ILE A 90 -14.05 0.44 5.74
CA ILE A 90 -13.75 0.32 4.31
C ILE A 90 -12.49 1.08 3.95
N LEU A 91 -11.94 0.77 2.78
CA LEU A 91 -10.89 1.57 2.17
C LEU A 91 -11.54 2.77 1.48
N GLY A 92 -11.22 3.96 1.95
CA GLY A 92 -11.71 5.22 1.42
C GLY A 92 -10.60 6.26 1.40
N TYR A 93 -10.97 7.54 1.61
CA TYR A 93 -10.02 8.65 1.56
C TYR A 93 -10.16 9.56 2.77
N LYS A 94 -9.01 10.13 3.20
CA LYS A 94 -8.92 11.24 4.14
C LYS A 94 -8.08 12.35 3.54
N ILE A 95 -8.25 13.57 4.05
CA ILE A 95 -7.40 14.69 3.68
C ILE A 95 -6.27 14.76 4.71
N GLN A 96 -5.04 14.50 4.28
CA GLN A 96 -3.85 14.69 5.08
C GLN A 96 -3.46 16.16 5.06
N ILE A 97 -3.49 16.81 6.22
CA ILE A 97 -3.19 18.24 6.38
C ILE A 97 -1.69 18.46 6.43
N ALA A 98 -1.00 17.70 7.28
CA ALA A 98 0.44 17.77 7.46
C ALA A 98 0.98 16.46 8.04
N ILE A 99 2.31 16.31 7.99
CA ILE A 99 3.07 15.29 8.73
C ILE A 99 4.13 16.03 9.52
N VAL A 100 4.15 15.80 10.83
CA VAL A 100 5.11 16.44 11.75
C VAL A 100 5.77 15.41 12.66
N LYS A 101 6.91 15.75 13.25
CA LYS A 101 7.66 14.83 14.13
C LYS A 101 7.37 15.05 15.62
N SER A 102 6.69 16.13 15.97
CA SER A 102 6.34 16.46 17.35
C SER A 102 4.83 16.32 17.56
N LYS A 103 4.47 15.73 18.69
CA LYS A 103 3.06 15.65 19.13
C LYS A 103 2.48 17.04 19.41
N ASP A 104 3.26 17.93 20.02
CA ASP A 104 2.81 19.28 20.34
C ASP A 104 2.52 20.11 19.10
N GLU A 105 3.35 19.94 18.06
CA GLU A 105 3.11 20.56 16.76
C GLU A 105 1.85 20.00 16.09
N ALA A 106 1.64 18.69 16.17
CA ALA A 106 0.44 18.04 15.63
C ALA A 106 -0.82 18.54 16.34
N ASP A 107 -0.77 18.72 17.68
CA ASP A 107 -1.89 19.24 18.47
C ASP A 107 -2.20 20.69 18.13
N LYS A 108 -1.19 21.53 17.86
CA LYS A 108 -1.37 22.92 17.40
C LYS A 108 -2.07 22.95 16.04
N ILE A 109 -1.55 22.20 15.05
CA ILE A 109 -2.17 22.13 13.72
C ILE A 109 -3.61 21.62 13.79
N ARG A 110 -3.89 20.65 14.65
CA ARG A 110 -5.26 20.15 14.88
C ARG A 110 -6.16 21.23 15.45
N ALA A 111 -5.68 22.03 16.41
CA ALA A 111 -6.43 23.13 17.00
C ALA A 111 -6.73 24.21 15.96
N ASP A 112 -5.71 24.64 15.20
CA ASP A 112 -5.85 25.62 14.13
C ASP A 112 -6.84 25.13 13.07
N PHE A 113 -6.76 23.85 12.67
CA PHE A 113 -7.68 23.28 11.71
C PHE A 113 -9.13 23.34 12.19
N ARG A 114 -9.40 23.05 13.47
CA ARG A 114 -10.76 23.11 14.04
C ARG A 114 -11.32 24.52 14.04
N ASN A 115 -10.49 25.53 14.21
CA ASN A 115 -10.90 26.93 14.16
C ASN A 115 -11.41 27.33 12.77
N TYR A 116 -10.74 26.84 11.70
CA TYR A 116 -11.14 27.14 10.32
C TYR A 116 -12.24 26.21 9.79
N PHE A 117 -12.25 24.94 10.24
CA PHE A 117 -13.14 23.89 9.72
C PHE A 117 -13.83 23.10 10.84
N PRO A 118 -14.71 23.73 11.65
CA PRO A 118 -15.35 23.08 12.81
C PRO A 118 -16.22 21.88 12.42
N ASN A 119 -16.75 21.86 11.19
CA ASN A 119 -17.64 20.81 10.70
C ASN A 119 -16.91 19.60 10.09
N ILE A 120 -15.57 19.63 10.03
CA ILE A 120 -14.76 18.54 9.52
C ILE A 120 -13.99 17.90 10.68
N LYS A 121 -14.28 16.62 10.95
CA LYS A 121 -13.58 15.87 11.99
C LYS A 121 -12.09 15.77 11.63
N VAL A 122 -11.22 16.09 12.58
CA VAL A 122 -9.76 15.99 12.44
C VAL A 122 -9.19 15.09 13.54
N GLU A 123 -8.26 14.22 13.15
CA GLU A 123 -7.59 13.27 14.03
C GLU A 123 -6.09 13.25 13.77
N ILE A 124 -5.32 12.80 14.78
CA ILE A 124 -3.88 12.61 14.66
C ILE A 124 -3.62 11.11 14.63
N ASP A 125 -2.98 10.65 13.57
CA ASP A 125 -2.49 9.28 13.43
C ASP A 125 -1.02 9.23 13.86
N ALA A 126 -0.76 8.50 14.94
CA ALA A 126 0.57 8.28 15.52
C ALA A 126 1.10 6.85 15.29
N SER A 127 0.55 6.12 14.32
CA SER A 127 0.92 4.72 14.04
C SER A 127 2.37 4.59 13.54
N LEU A 128 2.91 5.63 12.93
CA LEU A 128 4.26 5.66 12.35
C LEU A 128 5.19 6.62 13.11
N ARG A 129 5.23 6.52 14.46
CA ARG A 129 6.15 7.33 15.26
C ARG A 129 7.60 7.20 14.78
N PRO A 130 8.36 8.30 14.76
CA PRO A 130 8.08 9.63 15.32
C PRO A 130 7.20 10.54 14.47
N ASN A 131 6.67 10.08 13.33
CA ASN A 131 5.85 10.87 12.45
C ASN A 131 4.38 10.85 12.89
N TYR A 132 3.79 12.04 13.04
CA TYR A 132 2.38 12.25 13.35
C TYR A 132 1.70 12.79 12.10
N LYS A 133 0.69 12.07 11.58
CA LYS A 133 -0.11 12.52 10.45
C LYS A 133 -1.38 13.17 10.97
N ILE A 134 -1.69 14.36 10.49
CA ILE A 134 -2.94 15.05 10.79
C ILE A 134 -3.89 14.79 9.64
N LEU A 135 -4.99 14.09 9.92
CA LEU A 135 -5.96 13.61 8.94
C LEU A 135 -7.33 14.24 9.20
N ALA A 136 -8.02 14.67 8.16
CA ALA A 136 -9.32 15.31 8.25
C ALA A 136 -10.34 14.68 7.30
N GLY A 137 -11.58 14.59 7.78
CA GLY A 137 -12.73 14.04 7.06
C GLY A 137 -12.61 12.55 6.78
N SER A 138 -13.69 11.98 6.25
CA SER A 138 -13.76 10.62 5.75
C SER A 138 -14.62 10.63 4.50
N TYR A 139 -14.10 10.08 3.40
CA TYR A 139 -14.73 10.15 2.07
C TYR A 139 -14.69 8.78 1.40
N PHE A 140 -15.77 8.42 0.69
CA PHE A 140 -15.84 7.14 -0.04
C PHE A 140 -14.83 7.09 -1.18
N ASN A 141 -14.68 8.20 -1.91
CA ASN A 141 -13.79 8.30 -3.05
C ASN A 141 -13.02 9.64 -3.05
N LYS A 142 -12.06 9.77 -3.95
CA LYS A 142 -11.19 10.94 -4.07
C LYS A 142 -11.99 12.18 -4.56
N GLU A 143 -12.97 11.94 -5.36
CA GLU A 143 -13.83 12.99 -5.96
C GLU A 143 -14.67 13.67 -4.87
N SER A 144 -15.27 12.90 -3.94
CA SER A 144 -16.03 13.45 -2.82
C SER A 144 -15.15 14.28 -1.86
N ALA A 145 -13.86 13.94 -1.75
CA ALA A 145 -12.91 14.72 -0.96
C ALA A 145 -12.47 16.03 -1.65
N SER A 146 -12.62 16.14 -2.97
CA SER A 146 -12.01 17.21 -3.77
C SER A 146 -12.53 18.62 -3.43
N GLY A 147 -13.82 18.73 -3.09
CA GLY A 147 -14.46 19.99 -2.71
C GLY A 147 -13.90 20.56 -1.41
N ASP A 148 -13.83 19.72 -0.39
CA ASP A 148 -13.27 20.12 0.92
C ASP A 148 -11.76 20.33 0.82
N LEU A 149 -11.04 19.50 0.06
CA LEU A 149 -9.60 19.64 -0.18
C LEU A 149 -9.25 21.01 -0.78
N ARG A 150 -10.02 21.50 -1.76
CA ARG A 150 -9.79 22.85 -2.33
C ARG A 150 -9.91 23.94 -1.27
N LYS A 151 -10.94 23.88 -0.41
CA LYS A 151 -11.14 24.86 0.66
C LYS A 151 -9.99 24.80 1.68
N ILE A 152 -9.60 23.60 2.07
CA ILE A 152 -8.53 23.36 3.05
C ILE A 152 -7.18 23.87 2.53
N ARG A 153 -6.88 23.70 1.24
CA ARG A 153 -5.63 24.19 0.62
C ARG A 153 -5.45 25.70 0.67
N ASN A 154 -6.50 26.47 0.86
CA ASN A 154 -6.38 27.92 1.04
C ASN A 154 -5.61 28.25 2.33
N TYR A 155 -5.75 27.44 3.36
CA TYR A 155 -5.11 27.62 4.65
C TYR A 155 -3.90 26.68 4.85
N PHE A 156 -4.02 25.43 4.39
CA PHE A 156 -3.02 24.39 4.53
C PHE A 156 -2.54 23.93 3.14
N LYS A 157 -1.52 24.60 2.61
CA LYS A 157 -1.02 24.39 1.24
C LYS A 157 -0.53 22.96 0.97
N SER A 158 -0.01 22.28 2.00
CA SER A 158 0.47 20.89 1.94
C SER A 158 -0.63 19.83 1.91
N ALA A 159 -1.91 20.23 2.07
CA ALA A 159 -3.01 19.30 2.15
C ALA A 159 -3.15 18.43 0.88
N SER A 160 -3.32 17.14 1.07
CA SER A 160 -3.47 16.16 0.01
C SER A 160 -4.49 15.08 0.35
N SER A 161 -5.16 14.54 -0.66
CA SER A 161 -6.03 13.38 -0.48
C SER A 161 -5.20 12.12 -0.43
N VAL A 162 -5.39 11.30 0.61
CA VAL A 162 -4.67 10.04 0.83
C VAL A 162 -5.67 8.91 1.05
N GLN A 163 -5.32 7.74 0.54
CA GLN A 163 -6.10 6.53 0.77
C GLN A 163 -5.93 6.08 2.22
N TYR A 164 -7.04 5.77 2.91
CA TYR A 164 -7.02 5.44 4.32
C TYR A 164 -8.20 4.54 4.70
N ARG A 165 -8.02 3.71 5.72
CA ARG A 165 -9.13 2.93 6.28
C ARG A 165 -10.04 3.84 7.10
N ILE A 166 -11.26 4.02 6.65
CA ILE A 166 -12.26 4.91 7.25
C ILE A 166 -13.39 4.11 7.89
N PHE A 167 -14.07 4.72 8.86
CA PHE A 167 -15.36 4.21 9.32
C PHE A 167 -16.43 4.60 8.31
N CYS A 168 -17.16 3.61 7.84
CA CYS A 168 -18.17 3.78 6.81
C CYS A 168 -19.28 4.76 7.24
N ALA A 169 -19.67 4.73 8.52
CA ALA A 169 -20.68 5.62 9.08
C ALA A 169 -20.28 7.11 9.09
N GLU A 170 -18.97 7.43 8.98
CA GLU A 170 -18.44 8.80 8.97
C GLU A 170 -18.16 9.31 7.55
N ALA A 171 -18.31 8.45 6.53
CA ALA A 171 -17.92 8.77 5.16
C ALA A 171 -18.97 9.64 4.44
N LYS A 172 -18.48 10.61 3.68
CA LYS A 172 -19.25 11.49 2.80
C LYS A 172 -19.09 11.08 1.34
#